data_17c10b93f27f5d8d90b9f75d4d67d50c
#
_entry.id   17c10b93f27f5d8d90b9f75d4d67d50c
#
_cell.length_a   1.000
_cell.length_b   1.000
_cell.length_c   1.000
_cell.angle_alpha   90.00
_cell.angle_beta   90.00
_cell.angle_gamma   90.00
#
_symmetry.space_group_name_H-M   'P 1'
#
loop_
_entity.id
_entity.type
_entity.pdbx_description
1 polymer ?
#
loop_
_entity_poly.entity_id
_entity_poly.type
_entity_poly.pdbx_seq_one_letter_code
_entity_poly.pdbx_strand_id
1 'polypeptide(L)'
;NMTSKGMQFYYSSEFLDKMSQKETNFITLHEDFHLLWNHPKRTITGQYDHKLSNIAQDMIINHVIWEDIPNNYVEIPKDAEGRNMALFVPKEYTGKLIFEELYEWLRDEKEKHDKKQKKNDKCKSCDGSGKQKSEKGDGGKEKSDGSGKEKGDGQGDGDGQEDCPDCKGTGGQDGKDSSG
;
A
#
# COMPACT_ATOMS: atom_id res chain seq x y z
N ASN A 1 -25.36 6.24 -0.48
CA ASN A 1 -26.38 5.26 -0.89
C ASN A 1 -27.22 5.85 -2.01
N MET A 2 -27.04 5.35 -3.26
CA MET A 2 -27.94 5.70 -4.35
C MET A 2 -29.28 4.99 -4.14
N THR A 3 -30.33 5.76 -3.90
CA THR A 3 -31.70 5.25 -3.90
C THR A 3 -32.39 5.70 -5.18
N SER A 4 -33.51 5.06 -5.56
CA SER A 4 -34.36 5.48 -6.68
C SER A 4 -34.94 6.90 -6.54
N LYS A 5 -34.66 7.60 -5.46
CA LYS A 5 -35.10 8.97 -5.13
C LYS A 5 -33.97 10.02 -5.21
N GLY A 6 -32.82 9.70 -5.74
CA GLY A 6 -31.66 10.58 -5.81
C GLY A 6 -30.59 10.28 -4.77
N MET A 7 -29.46 11.00 -4.84
CA MET A 7 -28.40 10.91 -3.85
C MET A 7 -28.77 11.68 -2.58
N GLN A 8 -28.48 11.11 -1.42
CA GLN A 8 -28.72 11.73 -0.12
C GLN A 8 -27.41 11.70 0.66
N PHE A 9 -27.07 12.83 1.25
CA PHE A 9 -25.96 12.95 2.19
C PHE A 9 -26.47 12.75 3.62
N TYR A 10 -25.69 12.02 4.40
CA TYR A 10 -25.93 11.85 5.82
C TYR A 10 -24.77 12.45 6.58
N TYR A 11 -25.06 13.43 7.42
CA TYR A 11 -24.07 14.08 8.26
C TYR A 11 -24.27 13.68 9.73
N SER A 12 -23.15 13.56 10.46
CA SER A 12 -23.23 13.59 11.92
C SER A 12 -23.35 15.04 12.37
N SER A 13 -24.45 15.38 13.06
CA SER A 13 -24.63 16.73 13.63
C SER A 13 -23.51 17.08 14.61
N GLU A 14 -23.10 16.12 15.46
CA GLU A 14 -22.00 16.30 16.41
C GLU A 14 -20.65 16.64 15.74
N PHE A 15 -20.45 16.15 14.52
CA PHE A 15 -19.25 16.44 13.74
C PHE A 15 -19.29 17.88 13.21
N LEU A 16 -20.41 18.28 12.63
CA LEU A 16 -20.57 19.62 12.06
C LEU A 16 -20.63 20.72 13.13
N ASP A 17 -21.22 20.43 14.31
CA ASP A 17 -21.32 21.39 15.42
C ASP A 17 -19.95 21.83 15.96
N LYS A 18 -18.89 21.07 15.70
CA LYS A 18 -17.51 21.39 16.10
C LYS A 18 -16.76 22.20 15.07
N MET A 19 -17.33 22.41 13.89
CA MET A 19 -16.68 23.07 12.77
C MET A 19 -17.11 24.51 12.62
N SER A 20 -16.20 25.34 12.14
CA SER A 20 -16.52 26.68 11.68
C SER A 20 -17.41 26.62 10.43
N GLN A 21 -18.12 27.71 10.14
CA GLN A 21 -18.92 27.82 8.90
C GLN A 21 -18.06 27.59 7.65
N LYS A 22 -16.80 28.03 7.64
CA LYS A 22 -15.90 27.88 6.50
C LYS A 22 -15.46 26.42 6.31
N GLU A 23 -15.21 25.69 7.39
CA GLU A 23 -14.90 24.26 7.34
C GLU A 23 -16.13 23.46 6.87
N THR A 24 -17.33 23.82 7.37
CA THR A 24 -18.59 23.24 6.90
C THR A 24 -18.80 23.50 5.41
N ASN A 25 -18.52 24.71 4.94
CA ASN A 25 -18.59 25.04 3.51
C ASN A 25 -17.63 24.19 2.68
N PHE A 26 -16.39 23.98 3.16
CA PHE A 26 -15.41 23.13 2.50
C PHE A 26 -15.94 21.70 2.32
N ILE A 27 -16.45 21.09 3.39
CA ILE A 27 -16.98 19.71 3.36
C ILE A 27 -18.20 19.62 2.45
N THR A 28 -19.13 20.59 2.52
CA THR A 28 -20.31 20.59 1.69
C THR A 28 -19.96 20.66 0.20
N LEU A 29 -19.05 21.57 -0.18
CA LEU A 29 -18.56 21.65 -1.55
C LEU A 29 -17.85 20.38 -2.00
N HIS A 30 -17.05 19.76 -1.12
CA HIS A 30 -16.37 18.50 -1.40
C HIS A 30 -17.37 17.39 -1.80
N GLU A 31 -18.41 17.22 -1.03
CA GLU A 31 -19.45 16.23 -1.33
C GLU A 31 -20.24 16.60 -2.61
N ASP A 32 -20.54 17.87 -2.80
CA ASP A 32 -21.23 18.34 -4.01
C ASP A 32 -20.41 18.07 -5.26
N PHE A 33 -19.07 18.24 -5.23
CA PHE A 33 -18.20 17.91 -6.35
C PHE A 33 -18.17 16.41 -6.66
N HIS A 34 -18.23 15.53 -5.65
CA HIS A 34 -18.39 14.09 -5.91
C HIS A 34 -19.63 13.79 -6.75
N LEU A 35 -20.74 14.50 -6.48
CA LEU A 35 -21.97 14.37 -7.25
C LEU A 35 -21.85 14.97 -8.64
N LEU A 36 -21.37 16.20 -8.71
CA LEU A 36 -21.27 16.97 -9.97
C LEU A 36 -20.39 16.23 -10.98
N TRP A 37 -19.28 15.65 -10.54
CA TRP A 37 -18.37 14.90 -11.39
C TRP A 37 -18.70 13.42 -11.52
N ASN A 38 -19.82 13.00 -10.92
CA ASN A 38 -20.35 11.64 -11.02
C ASN A 38 -19.34 10.56 -10.60
N HIS A 39 -18.55 10.84 -9.58
CA HIS A 39 -17.47 9.99 -9.08
C HIS A 39 -17.91 8.56 -8.76
N PRO A 40 -19.03 8.32 -8.03
CA PRO A 40 -19.45 6.96 -7.71
C PRO A 40 -19.71 6.10 -8.96
N LYS A 41 -20.32 6.69 -9.99
CA LYS A 41 -20.58 5.98 -11.25
C LYS A 41 -19.28 5.71 -11.99
N ARG A 42 -18.38 6.68 -12.09
CA ARG A 42 -17.08 6.54 -12.76
C ARG A 42 -16.23 5.44 -12.13
N THR A 43 -16.20 5.37 -10.80
CA THR A 43 -15.50 4.31 -10.05
C THR A 43 -16.03 2.93 -10.42
N ILE A 44 -17.36 2.75 -10.44
CA ILE A 44 -17.99 1.46 -10.75
C ILE A 44 -17.78 1.09 -12.21
N THR A 45 -18.03 2.00 -13.16
CA THR A 45 -17.93 1.70 -14.58
C THR A 45 -16.49 1.49 -15.05
N GLY A 46 -15.52 2.14 -14.43
CA GLY A 46 -14.09 1.96 -14.71
C GLY A 46 -13.47 0.76 -14.01
N GLN A 47 -14.22 0.05 -13.15
CA GLN A 47 -13.71 -1.08 -12.34
C GLN A 47 -12.47 -0.73 -11.51
N TYR A 48 -12.41 0.50 -11.02
CA TYR A 48 -11.29 0.99 -10.20
C TYR A 48 -11.37 0.43 -8.77
N ASP A 49 -10.21 0.27 -8.13
CA ASP A 49 -10.17 -0.01 -6.68
C ASP A 49 -10.87 1.11 -5.91
N HIS A 50 -11.82 0.74 -5.06
CA HIS A 50 -12.70 1.70 -4.39
C HIS A 50 -11.94 2.65 -3.47
N LYS A 51 -10.96 2.15 -2.71
CA LYS A 51 -10.20 2.99 -1.77
C LYS A 51 -9.27 3.95 -2.49
N LEU A 52 -8.55 3.45 -3.48
CA LEU A 52 -7.60 4.26 -4.24
C LEU A 52 -8.31 5.31 -5.09
N SER A 53 -9.47 4.95 -5.69
CA SER A 53 -10.27 5.89 -6.47
C SER A 53 -10.84 7.00 -5.60
N ASN A 54 -11.31 6.69 -4.39
CA ASN A 54 -11.76 7.71 -3.44
C ASN A 54 -10.64 8.70 -3.10
N ILE A 55 -9.45 8.18 -2.77
CA ILE A 55 -8.27 9.03 -2.49
C ILE A 55 -7.95 9.95 -3.67
N ALA A 56 -7.93 9.43 -4.90
CA ALA A 56 -7.63 10.22 -6.09
C ALA A 56 -8.69 11.32 -6.34
N GLN A 57 -9.96 10.98 -6.16
CA GLN A 57 -11.10 11.89 -6.31
C GLN A 57 -11.06 12.99 -5.25
N ASP A 58 -10.84 12.62 -3.98
CA ASP A 58 -10.74 13.55 -2.87
C ASP A 58 -9.59 14.55 -3.07
N MET A 59 -8.42 14.06 -3.49
CA MET A 59 -7.27 14.91 -3.77
C MET A 59 -7.56 15.98 -4.83
N ILE A 60 -8.24 15.61 -5.91
CA ILE A 60 -8.59 16.56 -6.98
C ILE A 60 -9.64 17.56 -6.51
N ILE A 61 -10.69 17.08 -5.83
CA ILE A 61 -11.72 17.95 -5.28
C ILE A 61 -11.12 18.98 -4.32
N ASN A 62 -10.31 18.49 -3.37
CA ASN A 62 -9.67 19.35 -2.37
C ASN A 62 -8.76 20.40 -3.04
N HIS A 63 -8.02 19.99 -4.08
CA HIS A 63 -7.17 20.90 -4.84
C HIS A 63 -7.99 21.99 -5.52
N VAL A 64 -9.07 21.64 -6.21
CA VAL A 64 -9.95 22.61 -6.90
C VAL A 64 -10.65 23.54 -5.92
N ILE A 65 -11.17 23.03 -4.80
CA ILE A 65 -11.79 23.88 -3.77
C ILE A 65 -10.76 24.89 -3.23
N TRP A 66 -9.53 24.42 -2.95
CA TRP A 66 -8.50 25.28 -2.35
C TRP A 66 -7.97 26.35 -3.31
N GLU A 67 -7.82 26.03 -4.60
CA GLU A 67 -7.28 26.96 -5.60
C GLU A 67 -8.35 27.91 -6.15
N ASP A 68 -9.58 27.44 -6.35
CA ASP A 68 -10.61 28.18 -7.09
C ASP A 68 -11.62 28.88 -6.17
N ILE A 69 -11.79 28.45 -4.91
CA ILE A 69 -12.75 29.03 -3.98
C ILE A 69 -12.06 30.04 -3.05
N PRO A 70 -12.62 31.26 -2.89
CA PRO A 70 -11.99 32.27 -2.06
C PRO A 70 -11.81 31.85 -0.60
N ASN A 71 -10.64 32.12 0.01
CA ASN A 71 -10.29 31.76 1.40
C ASN A 71 -11.18 32.45 2.47
N ASN A 72 -11.93 33.47 2.12
CA ASN A 72 -12.92 34.04 3.01
C ASN A 72 -14.21 33.23 3.10
N TYR A 73 -14.40 32.24 2.18
CA TYR A 73 -15.58 31.38 2.12
C TYR A 73 -15.31 29.94 2.61
N VAL A 74 -14.12 29.39 2.38
CA VAL A 74 -13.71 28.05 2.80
C VAL A 74 -12.48 28.04 3.68
N GLU A 75 -12.36 27.03 4.52
CA GLU A 75 -11.18 26.69 5.32
C GLU A 75 -11.04 25.18 5.37
N ILE A 76 -9.78 24.69 5.31
CA ILE A 76 -9.50 23.26 5.38
C ILE A 76 -9.79 22.77 6.80
N PRO A 77 -10.65 21.75 6.98
CA PRO A 77 -10.92 21.16 8.27
C PRO A 77 -9.66 20.59 8.92
N LYS A 78 -9.57 20.71 10.25
CA LYS A 78 -8.46 20.19 11.04
C LYS A 78 -8.93 19.16 12.04
N ASP A 79 -8.07 18.17 12.31
CA ASP A 79 -8.32 17.21 13.38
C ASP A 79 -8.03 17.82 14.78
N ALA A 80 -8.23 17.02 15.84
CA ALA A 80 -8.02 17.45 17.21
C ALA A 80 -6.57 17.86 17.52
N GLU A 81 -5.61 17.39 16.71
CA GLU A 81 -4.19 17.74 16.79
C GLU A 81 -3.80 18.91 15.90
N GLY A 82 -4.77 19.53 15.21
CA GLY A 82 -4.57 20.68 14.32
C GLY A 82 -3.99 20.34 12.95
N ARG A 83 -3.98 19.06 12.55
CA ARG A 83 -3.51 18.62 11.23
C ARG A 83 -4.64 18.76 10.21
N ASN A 84 -4.29 19.14 8.98
CA ASN A 84 -5.26 19.19 7.89
C ASN A 84 -5.88 17.81 7.64
N MET A 85 -7.20 17.75 7.57
CA MET A 85 -7.94 16.52 7.25
C MET A 85 -8.02 16.26 5.74
N ALA A 86 -7.82 17.30 4.92
CA ALA A 86 -7.86 17.18 3.47
C ALA A 86 -6.53 16.69 2.90
N LEU A 87 -6.59 15.72 1.99
CA LEU A 87 -5.46 15.27 1.17
C LEU A 87 -5.42 16.10 -0.11
N PHE A 88 -4.21 16.45 -0.55
CA PHE A 88 -3.99 17.21 -1.78
C PHE A 88 -3.17 16.41 -2.78
N VAL A 89 -3.26 16.81 -4.05
CA VAL A 89 -2.45 16.23 -5.13
C VAL A 89 -0.96 16.41 -4.78
N PRO A 90 -0.17 15.33 -4.83
CA PRO A 90 1.25 15.40 -4.51
C PRO A 90 2.01 16.33 -5.46
N LYS A 91 3.02 17.04 -4.96
CA LYS A 91 3.84 17.97 -5.76
C LYS A 91 4.62 17.27 -6.88
N GLU A 92 4.87 15.99 -6.71
CA GLU A 92 5.56 15.13 -7.68
C GLU A 92 4.67 14.75 -8.86
N TYR A 93 3.36 14.90 -8.73
CA TYR A 93 2.42 14.65 -9.81
C TYR A 93 2.42 15.82 -10.81
N THR A 94 2.75 15.54 -12.05
CA THR A 94 2.83 16.53 -13.14
C THR A 94 1.78 16.30 -14.24
N GLY A 95 0.85 15.37 -14.04
CA GLY A 95 -0.23 15.07 -14.97
C GLY A 95 -1.39 16.06 -14.87
N LYS A 96 -2.43 15.82 -15.63
CA LYS A 96 -3.65 16.64 -15.57
C LYS A 96 -4.47 16.32 -14.32
N LEU A 97 -5.18 17.31 -13.80
CA LEU A 97 -6.11 17.13 -12.68
C LEU A 97 -7.38 16.39 -13.14
N ILE A 98 -7.20 15.17 -13.61
CA ILE A 98 -8.25 14.25 -14.06
C ILE A 98 -8.16 13.00 -13.17
N PHE A 99 -9.29 12.57 -12.66
CA PHE A 99 -9.38 11.44 -11.72
C PHE A 99 -8.66 10.19 -12.23
N GLU A 100 -8.91 9.80 -13.47
CA GLU A 100 -8.34 8.58 -14.04
C GLU A 100 -6.81 8.64 -14.15
N GLU A 101 -6.26 9.78 -14.55
CA GLU A 101 -4.80 9.97 -14.66
C GLU A 101 -4.13 9.96 -13.27
N LEU A 102 -4.72 10.63 -12.29
CA LEU A 102 -4.19 10.64 -10.92
C LEU A 102 -4.30 9.25 -10.27
N TYR A 103 -5.41 8.53 -10.51
CA TYR A 103 -5.59 7.17 -10.03
C TYR A 103 -4.47 6.24 -10.54
N GLU A 104 -4.20 6.25 -11.85
CA GLU A 104 -3.15 5.44 -12.45
C GLU A 104 -1.77 5.77 -11.85
N TRP A 105 -1.47 7.04 -11.69
CA TRP A 105 -0.22 7.48 -11.07
C TRP A 105 -0.09 7.00 -9.62
N LEU A 106 -1.14 7.15 -8.81
CA LEU A 106 -1.15 6.69 -7.42
C LEU A 106 -1.00 5.16 -7.33
N ARG A 107 -1.62 4.43 -8.24
CA ARG A 107 -1.49 2.97 -8.32
C ARG A 107 -0.03 2.58 -8.57
N ASP A 108 0.60 3.21 -9.55
CA ASP A 108 1.99 2.94 -9.91
C ASP A 108 2.96 3.29 -8.77
N GLU A 109 2.73 4.41 -8.07
CA GLU A 109 3.53 4.80 -6.89
C GLU A 109 3.38 3.80 -5.74
N LYS A 110 2.15 3.34 -5.48
CA LYS A 110 1.90 2.29 -4.49
C LYS A 110 2.64 1.00 -4.84
N GLU A 111 2.57 0.55 -6.08
CA GLU A 111 3.30 -0.65 -6.52
C GLU A 111 4.83 -0.50 -6.38
N LYS A 112 5.38 0.67 -6.71
CA LYS A 112 6.82 0.95 -6.53
C LYS A 112 7.19 0.89 -5.05
N HIS A 113 6.37 1.46 -4.18
CA HIS A 113 6.58 1.43 -2.74
C HIS A 113 6.54 0.01 -2.20
N ASP A 114 5.52 -0.78 -2.58
CA ASP A 114 5.36 -2.17 -2.15
C ASP A 114 6.54 -3.05 -2.62
N LYS A 115 7.03 -2.82 -3.85
CA LYS A 115 8.22 -3.52 -4.37
C LYS A 115 9.50 -3.15 -3.60
N LYS A 116 9.64 -1.87 -3.21
CA LYS A 116 10.79 -1.42 -2.38
C LYS A 116 10.73 -2.03 -0.98
N GLN A 117 9.55 -2.05 -0.38
CA GLN A 117 9.34 -2.62 0.95
C GLN A 117 9.65 -4.11 0.95
N LYS A 118 9.12 -4.88 0.00
CA LYS A 118 9.44 -6.31 -0.17
C LYS A 118 10.92 -6.59 -0.37
N LYS A 119 11.67 -5.68 -1.03
CA LYS A 119 13.13 -5.81 -1.14
C LYS A 119 13.85 -5.55 0.17
N ASN A 120 13.38 -4.59 0.97
CA ASN A 120 13.96 -4.27 2.27
C ASN A 120 13.66 -5.35 3.32
N ASP A 121 12.52 -6.03 3.17
CA ASP A 121 12.07 -7.09 4.08
C ASP A 121 12.71 -8.45 3.79
N LYS A 122 13.48 -8.58 2.68
CA LYS A 122 14.22 -9.79 2.37
C LYS A 122 15.41 -9.98 3.31
N CYS A 123 15.58 -11.20 3.76
CA CYS A 123 16.76 -11.56 4.53
C CYS A 123 18.04 -11.32 3.70
N LYS A 124 18.96 -10.52 4.23
CA LYS A 124 20.20 -10.16 3.54
C LYS A 124 21.17 -11.32 3.40
N SER A 125 21.12 -12.28 4.32
CA SER A 125 22.03 -13.43 4.36
C SER A 125 21.72 -14.48 3.29
N CYS A 126 20.46 -14.57 2.83
CA CYS A 126 20.06 -15.53 1.78
C CYS A 126 19.34 -14.86 0.60
N ASP A 127 19.38 -13.53 0.51
CA ASP A 127 18.71 -12.72 -0.54
C ASP A 127 17.22 -13.08 -0.73
N GLY A 128 16.57 -13.42 0.39
CA GLY A 128 15.16 -13.77 0.41
C GLY A 128 14.82 -15.19 -0.03
N SER A 129 15.82 -16.04 -0.30
CA SER A 129 15.61 -17.45 -0.72
C SER A 129 15.16 -18.36 0.43
N GLY A 130 15.39 -17.96 1.68
CA GLY A 130 15.18 -18.78 2.86
C GLY A 130 16.24 -19.88 3.07
N LYS A 131 17.15 -20.08 2.10
CA LYS A 131 18.13 -21.16 2.11
C LYS A 131 19.54 -20.64 1.90
N GLN A 132 20.51 -21.29 2.54
CA GLN A 132 21.95 -21.06 2.31
C GLN A 132 22.61 -22.38 1.89
N LYS A 133 23.69 -22.26 1.09
CA LYS A 133 24.53 -23.43 0.81
C LYS A 133 25.26 -23.81 2.09
N SER A 134 25.17 -25.06 2.54
CA SER A 134 26.00 -25.57 3.61
C SER A 134 27.46 -25.54 3.14
N GLU A 135 28.29 -24.71 3.75
CA GLU A 135 29.72 -24.83 3.62
C GLU A 135 30.14 -26.16 4.27
N LYS A 136 30.39 -27.17 3.45
CA LYS A 136 31.07 -28.39 3.94
C LYS A 136 32.44 -27.94 4.44
N GLY A 137 32.57 -27.91 5.76
CA GLY A 137 33.85 -27.75 6.43
C GLY A 137 34.81 -28.80 5.93
N ASP A 138 35.95 -28.33 5.42
CA ASP A 138 37.11 -29.15 5.10
C ASP A 138 37.66 -29.77 6.39
N GLY A 139 37.14 -30.95 6.71
CA GLY A 139 37.51 -31.75 7.90
C GLY A 139 38.47 -32.87 7.48
N GLY A 140 39.71 -32.68 7.84
CA GLY A 140 40.87 -33.57 7.92
C GLY A 140 40.76 -35.02 7.46
N LYS A 141 41.67 -35.40 6.59
CA LYS A 141 42.01 -36.76 6.25
C LYS A 141 42.47 -37.52 7.51
N GLU A 142 41.71 -38.48 7.96
CA GLU A 142 42.27 -39.65 8.66
C GLU A 142 41.99 -40.92 7.83
N LYS A 143 43.08 -41.59 7.48
CA LYS A 143 43.12 -42.91 6.84
C LYS A 143 42.73 -43.96 7.87
N SER A 144 41.71 -44.79 7.60
CA SER A 144 41.64 -46.12 8.16
C SER A 144 41.14 -47.10 7.08
N ASP A 145 41.96 -48.11 6.83
CA ASP A 145 41.64 -49.28 6.02
C ASP A 145 40.51 -50.08 6.64
N GLY A 146 39.60 -50.57 5.78
CA GLY A 146 38.52 -51.46 6.23
C GLY A 146 37.66 -51.91 5.06
N SER A 147 37.98 -53.05 4.48
CA SER A 147 37.29 -53.85 3.48
C SER A 147 35.81 -54.10 3.83
N GLY A 148 34.90 -53.88 2.83
CA GLY A 148 33.48 -54.32 2.94
C GLY A 148 32.70 -53.87 1.75
N LYS A 149 32.49 -54.81 0.79
CA LYS A 149 31.57 -54.68 -0.33
C LYS A 149 30.12 -54.68 0.19
N GLU A 150 29.29 -53.74 -0.28
CA GLU A 150 27.94 -54.04 -0.72
C GLU A 150 27.38 -52.92 -1.61
N LYS A 151 26.74 -53.29 -2.72
CA LYS A 151 26.11 -52.45 -3.71
C LYS A 151 24.76 -51.95 -3.15
N GLY A 152 24.54 -50.66 -3.24
CA GLY A 152 23.23 -50.04 -3.10
C GLY A 152 23.17 -48.83 -4.04
N ASP A 153 22.47 -48.98 -5.18
CA ASP A 153 22.12 -47.91 -6.08
C ASP A 153 21.12 -46.98 -5.34
N GLY A 154 21.52 -45.77 -5.07
CA GLY A 154 20.69 -44.71 -4.51
C GLY A 154 21.24 -43.37 -4.94
N GLN A 155 20.91 -42.96 -6.15
CA GLN A 155 21.22 -41.64 -6.71
C GLN A 155 20.29 -40.64 -6.03
N GLY A 156 20.79 -40.01 -4.97
CA GLY A 156 20.16 -38.88 -4.31
C GLY A 156 21.12 -37.68 -4.40
N ASP A 157 21.05 -36.92 -5.50
CA ASP A 157 21.63 -35.59 -5.56
C ASP A 157 20.83 -34.68 -4.61
N GLY A 158 21.10 -34.76 -3.33
CA GLY A 158 20.69 -33.80 -2.36
C GLY A 158 21.59 -32.60 -2.43
N ASP A 159 21.19 -31.56 -3.21
CA ASP A 159 21.77 -30.24 -3.07
C ASP A 159 21.67 -29.86 -1.60
N GLY A 160 22.82 -29.81 -0.91
CA GLY A 160 22.89 -29.48 0.54
C GLY A 160 22.54 -28.02 0.78
N GLN A 161 21.27 -27.71 0.67
CA GLN A 161 20.70 -26.42 1.01
C GLN A 161 20.05 -26.56 2.40
N GLU A 162 20.59 -25.85 3.37
CA GLU A 162 20.04 -25.75 4.70
C GLU A 162 19.22 -24.45 4.86
N ASP A 163 18.27 -24.45 5.79
CA ASP A 163 17.53 -23.25 6.09
C ASP A 163 18.44 -22.14 6.58
N CYS A 164 18.26 -20.92 6.06
CA CYS A 164 19.07 -19.78 6.47
C CYS A 164 18.88 -19.52 7.97
N PRO A 165 19.96 -19.53 8.78
CA PRO A 165 19.86 -19.37 10.22
C PRO A 165 19.30 -18.01 10.66
N ASP A 166 19.53 -16.96 9.85
CA ASP A 166 19.11 -15.60 10.18
C ASP A 166 17.60 -15.38 9.99
N CYS A 167 16.97 -16.03 9.03
CA CYS A 167 15.53 -15.94 8.80
C CYS A 167 14.79 -17.26 9.04
N LYS A 168 15.45 -18.29 9.51
CA LYS A 168 14.88 -19.62 9.79
C LYS A 168 14.08 -20.19 8.61
N GLY A 169 14.58 -20.00 7.39
CA GLY A 169 13.96 -20.50 6.18
C GLY A 169 12.83 -19.63 5.59
N THR A 170 12.40 -18.53 6.27
CA THR A 170 11.28 -17.69 5.83
C THR A 170 11.63 -16.74 4.68
N GLY A 171 12.91 -16.45 4.47
CA GLY A 171 13.37 -15.46 3.49
C GLY A 171 13.17 -13.99 3.88
N GLY A 172 12.51 -13.71 5.01
CA GLY A 172 12.29 -12.36 5.55
C GLY A 172 13.35 -11.91 6.55
N GLN A 173 13.45 -10.60 6.82
CA GLN A 173 14.44 -10.06 7.78
C GLN A 173 14.15 -10.38 9.24
N ASP A 174 12.88 -10.52 9.59
CA ASP A 174 12.46 -10.86 10.95
C ASP A 174 11.62 -12.13 10.89
N GLY A 175 12.09 -13.23 11.41
CA GLY A 175 11.35 -14.51 11.47
C GLY A 175 10.02 -14.42 12.25
N LYS A 176 9.18 -13.41 11.95
CA LYS A 176 7.83 -13.25 12.48
C LYS A 176 6.89 -14.07 11.62
N ASP A 177 6.38 -15.12 12.23
CA ASP A 177 5.29 -15.93 11.73
C ASP A 177 4.10 -15.04 11.33
N SER A 178 3.77 -15.05 10.03
CA SER A 178 2.49 -14.57 9.55
C SER A 178 1.45 -15.65 9.80
N SER A 179 1.05 -15.81 11.07
CA SER A 179 -0.08 -16.64 11.49
C SER A 179 -1.03 -15.77 12.30
N GLY A 180 -2.08 -15.28 11.64
CA GLY A 180 -3.14 -14.48 12.25
C GLY A 180 -4.10 -13.98 11.20
#